data_6082af45e97754a3a1a3e99bc8bde849
#
_entry.id   6082af45e97754a3a1a3e99bc8bde849
#
_cell.length_a   1.000
_cell.length_b   1.000
_cell.length_c   1.000
_cell.angle_alpha   90.00
_cell.angle_beta   90.00
_cell.angle_gamma   90.00
#
_symmetry.space_group_name_H-M   'P 1'
#
loop_
_entity.id
_entity.type
_entity.pdbx_description
1 polymer ?
#
loop_
_entity_poly.entity_id
_entity_poly.type
_entity_poly.pdbx_seq_one_letter_code
_entity_poly.pdbx_strand_id
1 'polypeptide(L)'
;TTDVRSFGRTFLPAMAVIGACVGLVIRQDFGSAMLIGASSAAVLWLAGVPWYSLALVAMAGAGGFYVFVVGDPYRWGRIAAMLDPWCDVNPAAYQPQQSILAIVNGGWLGRGPGNGIRKLGYLPEDSTDFIFSVFCEEWGFVGALLLSGLLVLWLWNARRAAVHAADRFGQLLAGSLGFLIGVQAVLHVAVDLVVAPPTGMGFPFISAGGTALVVMAGAVALILSVTAHRPPGDAMAIAPAEDVGEA
;
A
#
# COMPACT_ATOMS: atom_id res chain seq x y z
N THR A 1 -3.53 25.84 18.93
CA THR A 1 -4.32 24.63 18.59
C THR A 1 -5.26 24.98 17.44
N THR A 2 -4.83 24.72 16.22
CA THR A 2 -5.68 24.84 15.03
C THR A 2 -6.79 23.80 15.16
N ASP A 3 -8.03 24.27 15.20
CA ASP A 3 -9.19 23.39 15.32
C ASP A 3 -9.31 22.59 13.99
N VAL A 4 -8.92 21.33 14.03
CA VAL A 4 -8.93 20.42 12.86
C VAL A 4 -10.34 20.28 12.28
N ARG A 5 -11.37 20.60 13.06
CA ARG A 5 -12.77 20.62 12.63
C ARG A 5 -13.18 21.88 11.86
N SER A 6 -12.29 22.90 11.78
CA SER A 6 -12.61 24.10 11.01
C SER A 6 -12.49 23.82 9.50
N PHE A 7 -13.64 23.78 8.84
CA PHE A 7 -13.75 23.49 7.40
C PHE A 7 -12.87 24.42 6.54
N GLY A 8 -12.90 25.74 6.82
CA GLY A 8 -12.17 26.72 5.99
C GLY A 8 -10.67 26.82 6.26
N ARG A 9 -10.23 26.61 7.52
CA ARG A 9 -8.84 26.85 7.92
C ARG A 9 -7.94 25.63 7.81
N THR A 10 -8.49 24.43 7.89
CA THR A 10 -7.71 23.19 7.90
C THR A 10 -8.10 22.26 6.76
N PHE A 11 -9.39 21.99 6.61
CA PHE A 11 -9.88 21.01 5.62
C PHE A 11 -9.67 21.52 4.18
N LEU A 12 -10.08 22.75 3.88
CA LEU A 12 -10.00 23.29 2.51
C LEU A 12 -8.56 23.39 1.98
N PRO A 13 -7.55 23.92 2.72
CA PRO A 13 -6.16 23.89 2.27
C PRO A 13 -5.60 22.48 2.08
N ALA A 14 -5.92 21.56 3.00
CA ALA A 14 -5.51 20.16 2.87
C ALA A 14 -6.07 19.54 1.58
N MET A 15 -7.37 19.75 1.31
CA MET A 15 -8.02 19.27 0.10
C MET A 15 -7.46 19.91 -1.17
N ALA A 16 -7.06 21.18 -1.13
CA ALA A 16 -6.41 21.83 -2.27
C ALA A 16 -5.07 21.16 -2.61
N VAL A 17 -4.24 20.87 -1.60
CA VAL A 17 -2.97 20.16 -1.79
C VAL A 17 -3.19 18.74 -2.29
N ILE A 18 -4.08 17.97 -1.66
CA ILE A 18 -4.41 16.60 -2.06
C ILE A 18 -4.95 16.59 -3.49
N GLY A 19 -5.89 17.48 -3.79
CA GLY A 19 -6.50 17.60 -5.13
C GLY A 19 -5.48 17.98 -6.20
N ALA A 20 -4.52 18.86 -5.89
CA ALA A 20 -3.42 19.19 -6.79
C ALA A 20 -2.51 17.97 -7.04
N CYS A 21 -2.11 17.25 -6.00
CA CYS A 21 -1.28 16.03 -6.13
C CYS A 21 -2.00 14.95 -6.95
N VAL A 22 -3.24 14.64 -6.59
CA VAL A 22 -4.06 13.66 -7.32
C VAL A 22 -4.27 14.10 -8.77
N GLY A 23 -4.60 15.37 -9.01
CA GLY A 23 -4.84 15.92 -10.33
C GLY A 23 -3.62 15.87 -11.27
N LEU A 24 -2.41 16.03 -10.72
CA LEU A 24 -1.17 15.90 -11.49
C LEU A 24 -0.89 14.45 -11.89
N VAL A 25 -1.17 13.50 -10.98
CA VAL A 25 -0.79 12.09 -11.16
C VAL A 25 -1.87 11.29 -11.90
N ILE A 26 -3.16 11.63 -11.77
CA ILE A 26 -4.30 10.81 -12.24
C ILE A 26 -4.28 10.49 -13.74
N ARG A 27 -3.67 11.37 -14.54
CA ARG A 27 -3.57 11.17 -15.99
C ARG A 27 -2.54 10.12 -16.37
N GLN A 28 -1.44 10.04 -15.62
CA GLN A 28 -0.30 9.17 -15.91
C GLN A 28 -0.43 7.82 -15.19
N ASP A 29 -0.75 7.89 -13.88
CA ASP A 29 -0.90 6.70 -13.05
C ASP A 29 -2.13 6.83 -12.15
N PHE A 30 -3.19 6.14 -12.57
CA PHE A 30 -4.45 6.12 -11.85
C PHE A 30 -4.33 5.39 -10.50
N GLY A 31 -3.52 4.33 -10.43
CA GLY A 31 -3.29 3.56 -9.21
C GLY A 31 -2.63 4.40 -8.13
N SER A 32 -1.54 5.10 -8.46
CA SER A 32 -0.88 6.04 -7.54
C SER A 32 -1.80 7.18 -7.11
N ALA A 33 -2.62 7.71 -8.01
CA ALA A 33 -3.61 8.73 -7.66
C ALA A 33 -4.63 8.23 -6.64
N MET A 34 -5.15 7.01 -6.81
CA MET A 34 -6.03 6.35 -5.83
C MET A 34 -5.34 6.13 -4.47
N LEU A 35 -4.09 5.68 -4.49
CA LEU A 35 -3.31 5.45 -3.27
C LEU A 35 -3.09 6.77 -2.50
N ILE A 36 -2.73 7.86 -3.20
CA ILE A 36 -2.59 9.21 -2.61
C ILE A 36 -3.93 9.65 -2.01
N GLY A 37 -5.03 9.50 -2.73
CA GLY A 37 -6.36 9.86 -2.27
C GLY A 37 -6.79 9.07 -1.03
N ALA A 38 -6.65 7.76 -1.06
CA ALA A 38 -7.04 6.86 0.03
C ALA A 38 -6.19 7.10 1.30
N SER A 39 -4.86 7.22 1.14
CA SER A 39 -3.97 7.50 2.28
C SER A 39 -4.20 8.88 2.87
N SER A 40 -4.42 9.90 2.04
CA SER A 40 -4.77 11.24 2.51
C SER A 40 -6.11 11.26 3.26
N ALA A 41 -7.12 10.55 2.76
CA ALA A 41 -8.42 10.41 3.45
C ALA A 41 -8.25 9.72 4.81
N ALA A 42 -7.42 8.68 4.90
CA ALA A 42 -7.11 8.02 6.17
C ALA A 42 -6.40 8.96 7.16
N VAL A 43 -5.45 9.77 6.70
CA VAL A 43 -4.78 10.81 7.54
C VAL A 43 -5.80 11.80 8.08
N LEU A 44 -6.68 12.32 7.23
CA LEU A 44 -7.71 13.27 7.62
C LEU A 44 -8.68 12.64 8.64
N TRP A 45 -9.04 11.38 8.45
CA TRP A 45 -9.87 10.64 9.40
C TRP A 45 -9.19 10.46 10.76
N LEU A 46 -7.92 10.03 10.77
CA LEU A 46 -7.11 9.91 11.98
C LEU A 46 -6.88 11.27 12.67
N ALA A 47 -6.83 12.35 11.89
CA ALA A 47 -6.74 13.72 12.43
C ALA A 47 -8.04 14.17 13.09
N GLY A 48 -9.17 13.50 12.85
CA GLY A 48 -10.48 13.80 13.46
C GLY A 48 -11.43 14.59 12.57
N VAL A 49 -11.19 14.60 11.25
CA VAL A 49 -12.13 15.15 10.26
C VAL A 49 -13.41 14.31 10.27
N PRO A 50 -14.60 14.92 10.30
CA PRO A 50 -15.86 14.20 10.38
C PRO A 50 -16.10 13.36 9.10
N TRP A 51 -16.67 12.17 9.28
CA TRP A 51 -16.87 11.18 8.23
C TRP A 51 -17.69 11.68 7.03
N TYR A 52 -18.65 12.59 7.24
CA TYR A 52 -19.46 13.14 6.15
C TYR A 52 -18.65 14.01 5.18
N SER A 53 -17.60 14.71 5.66
CA SER A 53 -16.68 15.44 4.79
C SER A 53 -15.85 14.49 3.93
N LEU A 54 -15.43 13.36 4.50
CA LEU A 54 -14.72 12.30 3.78
C LEU A 54 -15.65 11.59 2.78
N ALA A 55 -16.91 11.37 3.16
CA ALA A 55 -17.90 10.80 2.26
C ALA A 55 -18.14 11.70 1.04
N LEU A 56 -18.19 13.01 1.20
CA LEU A 56 -18.29 13.97 0.10
C LEU A 56 -17.09 13.85 -0.85
N VAL A 57 -15.87 13.76 -0.30
CA VAL A 57 -14.64 13.58 -1.09
C VAL A 57 -14.65 12.23 -1.80
N ALA A 58 -15.07 11.15 -1.12
CA ALA A 58 -15.20 9.83 -1.72
C ALA A 58 -16.23 9.81 -2.87
N MET A 59 -17.36 10.49 -2.72
CA MET A 59 -18.36 10.64 -3.80
C MET A 59 -17.80 11.41 -4.99
N ALA A 60 -17.10 12.52 -4.74
CA ALA A 60 -16.43 13.28 -5.82
C ALA A 60 -15.33 12.42 -6.49
N GLY A 61 -14.57 11.66 -5.73
CA GLY A 61 -13.59 10.70 -6.23
C GLY A 61 -14.23 9.59 -7.05
N ALA A 62 -15.36 9.03 -6.61
CA ALA A 62 -16.11 8.01 -7.36
C ALA A 62 -16.67 8.56 -8.69
N GLY A 63 -17.18 9.80 -8.68
CA GLY A 63 -17.60 10.48 -9.92
C GLY A 63 -16.43 10.70 -10.88
N GLY A 64 -15.30 11.16 -10.36
CA GLY A 64 -14.07 11.27 -11.14
C GLY A 64 -13.59 9.93 -11.69
N PHE A 65 -13.58 8.88 -10.85
CA PHE A 65 -13.28 7.51 -11.28
C PHE A 65 -14.15 7.06 -12.44
N TYR A 66 -15.46 7.23 -12.32
CA TYR A 66 -16.40 6.84 -13.37
C TYR A 66 -16.08 7.55 -14.70
N VAL A 67 -15.93 8.87 -14.69
CA VAL A 67 -15.62 9.65 -15.90
C VAL A 67 -14.27 9.26 -16.49
N PHE A 68 -13.22 9.11 -15.67
CA PHE A 68 -11.87 8.81 -16.13
C PHE A 68 -11.70 7.36 -16.60
N VAL A 69 -12.42 6.41 -16.03
CA VAL A 69 -12.26 4.98 -16.35
C VAL A 69 -13.20 4.56 -17.45
N VAL A 70 -14.48 4.92 -17.35
CA VAL A 70 -15.49 4.52 -18.36
C VAL A 70 -15.32 5.28 -19.68
N GLY A 71 -14.80 6.52 -19.61
CA GLY A 71 -14.50 7.32 -20.78
C GLY A 71 -13.23 6.93 -21.56
N ASP A 72 -12.40 6.04 -21.01
CA ASP A 72 -11.13 5.61 -21.62
C ASP A 72 -11.17 4.11 -21.94
N PRO A 73 -11.22 3.72 -23.24
CA PRO A 73 -11.25 2.31 -23.64
C PRO A 73 -10.07 1.49 -23.10
N TYR A 74 -8.90 2.08 -22.95
CA TYR A 74 -7.71 1.39 -22.41
C TYR A 74 -7.88 1.02 -20.93
N ARG A 75 -8.39 1.96 -20.13
CA ARG A 75 -8.63 1.73 -18.69
C ARG A 75 -9.78 0.78 -18.45
N TRP A 76 -10.83 0.93 -19.25
CA TRP A 76 -11.95 -0.03 -19.25
C TRP A 76 -11.50 -1.43 -19.61
N GLY A 77 -10.61 -1.57 -20.60
CA GLY A 77 -10.01 -2.85 -21.00
C GLY A 77 -9.29 -3.56 -19.84
N ARG A 78 -8.61 -2.83 -18.95
CA ARG A 78 -7.98 -3.40 -17.74
C ARG A 78 -9.00 -3.92 -16.73
N ILE A 79 -10.14 -3.22 -16.55
CA ILE A 79 -11.22 -3.69 -15.69
C ILE A 79 -11.89 -4.92 -16.31
N ALA A 80 -12.17 -4.90 -17.60
CA ALA A 80 -12.72 -6.06 -18.31
C ALA A 80 -11.80 -7.28 -18.21
N ALA A 81 -10.48 -7.09 -18.30
CA ALA A 81 -9.48 -8.14 -18.14
C ALA A 81 -9.45 -8.73 -16.71
N MET A 82 -9.77 -7.94 -15.69
CA MET A 82 -9.93 -8.43 -14.32
C MET A 82 -11.20 -9.28 -14.18
N LEU A 83 -12.31 -8.85 -14.80
CA LEU A 83 -13.59 -9.55 -14.70
C LEU A 83 -13.61 -10.86 -15.52
N ASP A 84 -12.94 -10.87 -16.66
CA ASP A 84 -12.74 -12.06 -17.48
C ASP A 84 -11.28 -12.13 -17.97
N PRO A 85 -10.39 -12.70 -17.15
CA PRO A 85 -8.97 -12.84 -17.48
C PRO A 85 -8.73 -13.79 -18.67
N TRP A 86 -9.66 -14.66 -18.99
CA TRP A 86 -9.51 -15.66 -20.06
C TRP A 86 -10.09 -15.21 -21.40
N CYS A 87 -10.49 -13.95 -21.53
CA CYS A 87 -10.94 -13.38 -22.77
C CYS A 87 -9.78 -13.17 -23.75
N ASP A 88 -9.67 -14.00 -24.76
CA ASP A 88 -8.59 -13.95 -25.77
C ASP A 88 -8.60 -12.68 -26.65
N VAL A 89 -9.73 -11.99 -26.72
CA VAL A 89 -9.88 -10.78 -27.57
C VAL A 89 -9.32 -9.53 -26.88
N ASN A 90 -9.11 -9.57 -25.55
CA ASN A 90 -8.61 -8.42 -24.79
C ASN A 90 -7.09 -8.53 -24.54
N PRO A 91 -6.25 -7.71 -25.21
CA PRO A 91 -4.81 -7.74 -25.00
C PRO A 91 -4.40 -7.44 -23.56
N ALA A 92 -5.22 -6.68 -22.80
CA ALA A 92 -4.97 -6.37 -21.41
C ALA A 92 -5.13 -7.59 -20.48
N ALA A 93 -5.79 -8.68 -20.94
CA ALA A 93 -5.98 -9.91 -20.17
C ALA A 93 -4.69 -10.75 -20.06
N TYR A 94 -3.71 -10.53 -20.93
CA TYR A 94 -2.47 -11.33 -20.93
C TYR A 94 -1.71 -11.27 -19.60
N GLN A 95 -1.50 -10.09 -19.04
CA GLN A 95 -0.80 -9.93 -17.75
C GLN A 95 -1.52 -10.63 -16.57
N PRO A 96 -2.83 -10.41 -16.34
CA PRO A 96 -3.62 -11.15 -15.36
C PRO A 96 -3.56 -12.67 -15.53
N GLN A 97 -3.65 -13.18 -16.76
CA GLN A 97 -3.51 -14.62 -17.04
C GLN A 97 -2.15 -15.16 -16.60
N GLN A 98 -1.06 -14.48 -16.98
CA GLN A 98 0.29 -14.92 -16.61
C GLN A 98 0.52 -14.86 -15.10
N SER A 99 -0.07 -13.86 -14.42
CA SER A 99 -0.04 -13.73 -12.97
C SER A 99 -0.71 -14.93 -12.27
N ILE A 100 -1.94 -15.25 -12.66
CA ILE A 100 -2.66 -16.44 -12.12
C ILE A 100 -1.85 -17.71 -12.37
N LEU A 101 -1.33 -17.89 -13.60
CA LEU A 101 -0.56 -19.07 -13.95
C LEU A 101 0.75 -19.17 -13.16
N ALA A 102 1.42 -18.05 -12.84
CA ALA A 102 2.58 -18.04 -11.96
C ALA A 102 2.23 -18.56 -10.57
N ILE A 103 1.17 -17.99 -9.95
CA ILE A 103 0.71 -18.38 -8.61
C ILE A 103 0.32 -19.86 -8.56
N VAL A 104 -0.45 -20.35 -9.55
CA VAL A 104 -0.89 -21.76 -9.60
C VAL A 104 0.31 -22.70 -9.79
N ASN A 105 1.27 -22.33 -10.63
CA ASN A 105 2.48 -23.13 -10.87
C ASN A 105 3.38 -23.26 -9.63
N GLY A 106 3.32 -22.30 -8.71
CA GLY A 106 4.08 -22.34 -7.46
C GLY A 106 3.59 -23.42 -6.49
N GLY A 107 2.31 -23.79 -6.52
CA GLY A 107 1.74 -24.79 -5.61
C GLY A 107 2.03 -24.47 -4.13
N TRP A 108 2.28 -25.51 -3.33
CA TRP A 108 2.51 -25.36 -1.89
C TRP A 108 3.92 -24.85 -1.54
N LEU A 109 4.95 -25.39 -2.17
CA LEU A 109 6.37 -25.17 -1.80
C LEU A 109 7.16 -24.38 -2.83
N GLY A 110 6.53 -24.03 -3.95
CA GLY A 110 7.21 -23.33 -5.04
C GLY A 110 8.09 -24.25 -5.90
N ARG A 111 8.64 -23.66 -6.95
CA ARG A 111 9.59 -24.32 -7.87
C ARG A 111 11.04 -24.21 -7.42
N GLY A 112 11.27 -23.48 -6.34
CA GLY A 112 12.59 -23.13 -5.82
C GLY A 112 13.03 -21.74 -6.25
N PRO A 113 13.84 -21.05 -5.41
CA PRO A 113 14.34 -19.71 -5.70
C PRO A 113 15.11 -19.69 -7.03
N GLY A 114 14.82 -18.74 -7.88
CA GLY A 114 15.45 -18.59 -9.18
C GLY A 114 14.88 -19.46 -10.30
N ASN A 115 14.02 -20.44 -10.03
CA ASN A 115 13.47 -21.40 -10.99
C ASN A 115 12.07 -21.00 -11.54
N GLY A 116 11.61 -19.80 -11.28
CA GLY A 116 10.39 -19.24 -11.86
C GLY A 116 10.52 -19.18 -13.38
N ILE A 117 9.50 -19.65 -14.10
CA ILE A 117 9.48 -19.64 -15.57
C ILE A 117 8.90 -18.33 -16.09
N ARG A 118 7.89 -17.79 -15.40
CA ARG A 118 7.14 -16.60 -15.87
C ARG A 118 7.99 -15.35 -15.97
N LYS A 119 9.02 -15.22 -15.15
CA LYS A 119 10.02 -14.14 -15.22
C LYS A 119 10.92 -14.20 -16.46
N LEU A 120 10.92 -15.28 -17.22
CA LEU A 120 11.74 -15.44 -18.44
C LEU A 120 11.06 -14.81 -19.68
N GLY A 121 10.41 -13.67 -19.53
CA GLY A 121 9.78 -12.90 -20.60
C GLY A 121 8.31 -13.23 -20.87
N TYR A 122 7.69 -14.14 -20.11
CA TYR A 122 6.27 -14.42 -20.22
C TYR A 122 5.39 -13.40 -19.47
N LEU A 123 5.90 -12.81 -18.39
CA LEU A 123 5.18 -11.81 -17.61
C LEU A 123 5.89 -10.47 -17.78
N PRO A 124 5.29 -9.51 -18.52
CA PRO A 124 5.80 -8.16 -18.60
C PRO A 124 5.79 -7.51 -17.19
N GLU A 125 6.83 -6.72 -16.89
CA GLU A 125 7.00 -6.04 -15.58
C GLU A 125 7.01 -7.03 -14.38
N ASP A 126 7.62 -8.20 -14.59
CA ASP A 126 7.74 -9.28 -13.61
C ASP A 126 8.50 -8.88 -12.34
N SER A 127 9.43 -7.95 -12.46
CA SER A 127 10.29 -7.46 -11.37
C SER A 127 9.71 -6.24 -10.63
N THR A 128 8.65 -5.65 -11.16
CA THR A 128 8.01 -4.44 -10.62
C THR A 128 6.56 -4.68 -10.22
N ASP A 129 5.68 -4.78 -11.20
CA ASP A 129 4.23 -4.74 -11.01
C ASP A 129 3.62 -6.09 -10.64
N PHE A 130 4.31 -7.21 -10.94
CA PHE A 130 3.85 -8.58 -10.71
C PHE A 130 4.86 -9.41 -9.90
N ILE A 131 5.69 -8.76 -9.11
CA ILE A 131 6.75 -9.44 -8.34
C ILE A 131 6.19 -10.44 -7.32
N PHE A 132 5.01 -10.19 -6.74
CA PHE A 132 4.38 -11.11 -5.79
C PHE A 132 3.97 -12.41 -6.50
N SER A 133 3.49 -12.37 -7.73
CA SER A 133 3.16 -13.57 -8.53
C SER A 133 4.41 -14.41 -8.83
N VAL A 134 5.52 -13.76 -9.20
CA VAL A 134 6.82 -14.43 -9.40
C VAL A 134 7.32 -15.03 -8.09
N PHE A 135 7.19 -14.29 -7.00
CA PHE A 135 7.53 -14.79 -5.66
C PHE A 135 6.71 -16.03 -5.29
N CYS A 136 5.40 -16.02 -5.58
CA CYS A 136 4.54 -17.19 -5.38
C CYS A 136 4.94 -18.37 -6.27
N GLU A 137 5.38 -18.16 -7.52
CA GLU A 137 5.88 -19.24 -8.37
C GLU A 137 7.13 -19.91 -7.80
N GLU A 138 8.04 -19.11 -7.21
CA GLU A 138 9.32 -19.61 -6.70
C GLU A 138 9.21 -20.21 -5.28
N TRP A 139 8.46 -19.58 -4.39
CA TRP A 139 8.36 -19.94 -2.96
C TRP A 139 7.04 -20.61 -2.58
N GLY A 140 6.09 -20.67 -3.50
CA GLY A 140 4.78 -21.28 -3.30
C GLY A 140 3.90 -20.57 -2.29
N PHE A 141 2.84 -21.24 -1.88
CA PHE A 141 1.88 -20.74 -0.90
C PHE A 141 2.53 -20.49 0.47
N VAL A 142 3.46 -21.34 0.89
CA VAL A 142 4.17 -21.19 2.17
C VAL A 142 4.99 -19.90 2.16
N GLY A 143 5.70 -19.61 1.06
CA GLY A 143 6.43 -18.35 0.91
C GLY A 143 5.51 -17.13 0.93
N ALA A 144 4.40 -17.17 0.21
CA ALA A 144 3.39 -16.10 0.22
C ALA A 144 2.84 -15.84 1.62
N LEU A 145 2.58 -16.90 2.39
CA LEU A 145 2.12 -16.79 3.78
C LEU A 145 3.18 -16.17 4.68
N LEU A 146 4.43 -16.58 4.56
CA LEU A 146 5.55 -15.99 5.32
C LEU A 146 5.72 -14.51 5.00
N LEU A 147 5.70 -14.13 3.73
CA LEU A 147 5.81 -12.74 3.30
C LEU A 147 4.65 -11.89 3.84
N SER A 148 3.42 -12.40 3.73
CA SER A 148 2.24 -11.74 4.28
C SER A 148 2.33 -11.60 5.80
N GLY A 149 2.84 -12.63 6.50
CA GLY A 149 3.09 -12.59 7.95
C GLY A 149 4.12 -11.52 8.35
N LEU A 150 5.21 -11.39 7.59
CA LEU A 150 6.21 -10.34 7.80
C LEU A 150 5.61 -8.94 7.57
N LEU A 151 4.78 -8.78 6.56
CA LEU A 151 4.08 -7.51 6.32
C LEU A 151 3.14 -7.17 7.47
N VAL A 152 2.35 -8.13 7.96
CA VAL A 152 1.46 -7.94 9.11
C VAL A 152 2.27 -7.57 10.36
N LEU A 153 3.39 -8.24 10.61
CA LEU A 153 4.28 -7.93 11.72
C LEU A 153 4.86 -6.51 11.60
N TRP A 154 5.25 -6.12 10.38
CA TRP A 154 5.73 -4.76 10.12
C TRP A 154 4.64 -3.71 10.38
N LEU A 155 3.42 -3.92 9.87
CA LEU A 155 2.27 -3.04 10.10
C LEU A 155 1.89 -2.94 11.58
N TRP A 156 1.98 -4.05 12.30
CA TRP A 156 1.77 -4.07 13.74
C TRP A 156 2.77 -3.17 14.47
N ASN A 157 4.05 -3.23 14.09
CA ASN A 157 5.09 -2.37 14.67
C ASN A 157 4.88 -0.89 14.29
N ALA A 158 4.52 -0.58 13.04
CA ALA A 158 4.19 0.78 12.62
C ALA A 158 3.00 1.35 13.40
N ARG A 159 1.95 0.54 13.61
CA ARG A 159 0.81 0.90 14.47
C ARG A 159 1.24 1.15 15.91
N ARG A 160 2.11 0.28 16.47
CA ARG A 160 2.64 0.48 17.84
C ARG A 160 3.44 1.78 17.93
N ALA A 161 4.25 2.10 16.93
CA ALA A 161 4.97 3.36 16.85
C ALA A 161 4.02 4.57 16.87
N ALA A 162 2.94 4.51 16.10
CA ALA A 162 1.92 5.56 16.06
C ALA A 162 1.17 5.71 17.40
N VAL A 163 0.74 4.60 18.00
CA VAL A 163 -0.05 4.64 19.26
C VAL A 163 0.77 5.15 20.45
N HIS A 164 2.08 4.85 20.49
CA HIS A 164 2.96 5.25 21.57
C HIS A 164 3.83 6.48 21.24
N ALA A 165 3.48 7.24 20.20
CA ALA A 165 4.16 8.48 19.87
C ALA A 165 3.96 9.54 20.96
N ALA A 166 5.01 10.33 21.23
CA ALA A 166 5.00 11.35 22.29
C ALA A 166 4.03 12.50 22.01
N ASP A 167 3.80 12.79 20.75
CA ASP A 167 2.96 13.91 20.31
C ASP A 167 2.00 13.51 19.19
N ARG A 168 1.02 14.38 18.97
CA ARG A 168 -0.01 14.16 17.94
C ARG A 168 0.56 14.15 16.52
N PHE A 169 1.61 14.92 16.27
CA PHE A 169 2.27 14.93 14.95
C PHE A 169 2.94 13.60 14.67
N GLY A 170 3.74 13.07 15.59
CA GLY A 170 4.38 11.75 15.47
C GLY A 170 3.35 10.64 15.31
N GLN A 171 2.23 10.70 16.05
CA GLN A 171 1.13 9.74 15.91
C GLN A 171 0.57 9.72 14.49
N LEU A 172 0.25 10.89 13.93
CA LEU A 172 -0.29 11.00 12.58
C LEU A 172 0.75 10.61 11.53
N LEU A 173 2.00 11.02 11.70
CA LEU A 173 3.09 10.71 10.77
C LEU A 173 3.34 9.21 10.69
N ALA A 174 3.58 8.53 11.81
CA ALA A 174 3.84 7.10 11.84
C ALA A 174 2.61 6.29 11.39
N GLY A 175 1.41 6.69 11.79
CA GLY A 175 0.16 6.05 11.40
C GLY A 175 -0.11 6.17 9.90
N SER A 176 0.09 7.34 9.32
CA SER A 176 -0.15 7.58 7.89
C SER A 176 0.86 6.86 6.99
N LEU A 177 2.15 6.89 7.35
CA LEU A 177 3.19 6.17 6.59
C LEU A 177 2.99 4.65 6.68
N GLY A 178 2.66 4.13 7.87
CA GLY A 178 2.33 2.72 8.04
C GLY A 178 1.10 2.31 7.21
N PHE A 179 0.05 3.11 7.23
CA PHE A 179 -1.16 2.88 6.44
C PHE A 179 -0.88 2.91 4.94
N LEU A 180 -0.14 3.92 4.45
CA LEU A 180 0.24 4.04 3.04
C LEU A 180 0.94 2.78 2.53
N ILE A 181 1.99 2.33 3.24
CA ILE A 181 2.76 1.14 2.86
C ILE A 181 1.88 -0.12 2.93
N GLY A 182 1.02 -0.22 3.95
CA GLY A 182 0.10 -1.35 4.09
C GLY A 182 -0.92 -1.43 2.96
N VAL A 183 -1.56 -0.31 2.63
CA VAL A 183 -2.53 -0.25 1.51
C VAL A 183 -1.85 -0.56 0.18
N GLN A 184 -0.66 -0.01 -0.06
CA GLN A 184 0.10 -0.31 -1.27
C GLN A 184 0.40 -1.81 -1.40
N ALA A 185 0.85 -2.46 -0.32
CA ALA A 185 1.12 -3.89 -0.35
C ALA A 185 -0.15 -4.73 -0.60
N VAL A 186 -1.26 -4.39 0.07
CA VAL A 186 -2.55 -5.08 -0.12
C VAL A 186 -3.07 -4.90 -1.55
N LEU A 187 -2.99 -3.69 -2.10
CA LEU A 187 -3.39 -3.41 -3.48
C LEU A 187 -2.53 -4.19 -4.47
N HIS A 188 -1.22 -4.26 -4.26
CA HIS A 188 -0.33 -5.04 -5.13
C HIS A 188 -0.71 -6.53 -5.12
N VAL A 189 -0.89 -7.13 -3.93
CA VAL A 189 -1.36 -8.52 -3.82
C VAL A 189 -2.73 -8.71 -4.49
N ALA A 190 -3.65 -7.75 -4.34
CA ALA A 190 -4.96 -7.82 -4.98
C ALA A 190 -4.87 -7.76 -6.52
N VAL A 191 -3.94 -6.97 -7.06
CA VAL A 191 -3.65 -6.93 -8.51
C VAL A 191 -3.10 -8.27 -8.99
N ASP A 192 -2.13 -8.83 -8.30
CA ASP A 192 -1.51 -10.10 -8.67
C ASP A 192 -2.48 -11.30 -8.56
N LEU A 193 -3.41 -11.25 -7.61
CA LEU A 193 -4.53 -12.20 -7.48
C LEU A 193 -5.69 -11.91 -8.45
N VAL A 194 -5.59 -10.87 -9.28
CA VAL A 194 -6.63 -10.44 -10.23
C VAL A 194 -7.96 -10.08 -9.53
N VAL A 195 -7.88 -9.60 -8.29
CA VAL A 195 -9.02 -9.04 -7.54
C VAL A 195 -9.13 -7.53 -7.75
N ALA A 196 -8.04 -6.89 -8.18
CA ALA A 196 -8.00 -5.47 -8.56
C ALA A 196 -7.38 -5.31 -9.95
N PRO A 197 -7.74 -4.25 -10.70
CA PRO A 197 -7.17 -3.99 -12.02
C PRO A 197 -5.69 -3.62 -11.90
N PRO A 198 -4.85 -3.96 -12.90
CA PRO A 198 -3.43 -3.62 -12.90
C PRO A 198 -3.19 -2.12 -12.73
N THR A 199 -2.40 -1.72 -11.73
CA THR A 199 -2.20 -0.33 -11.32
C THR A 199 -0.79 0.21 -11.59
N GLY A 200 0.18 -0.62 -11.94
CA GLY A 200 1.56 -0.17 -12.16
C GLY A 200 2.31 0.21 -10.87
N MET A 201 1.85 -0.25 -9.71
CA MET A 201 2.48 0.03 -8.42
C MET A 201 3.29 -1.16 -7.94
N GLY A 202 4.57 -0.94 -7.64
CA GLY A 202 5.44 -1.98 -7.10
C GLY A 202 5.08 -2.40 -5.67
N PHE A 203 5.45 -3.64 -5.30
CA PHE A 203 5.34 -4.16 -3.94
C PHE A 203 6.35 -3.44 -3.02
N PRO A 204 5.93 -2.93 -1.85
CA PRO A 204 6.83 -2.24 -0.94
C PRO A 204 8.04 -3.10 -0.57
N PHE A 205 9.24 -2.51 -0.63
CA PHE A 205 10.53 -3.10 -0.28
C PHE A 205 11.04 -4.24 -1.20
N ILE A 206 10.22 -4.81 -2.06
CA ILE A 206 10.57 -6.00 -2.84
C ILE A 206 10.71 -5.69 -4.33
N SER A 207 9.82 -4.85 -4.88
CA SER A 207 9.89 -4.47 -6.30
C SER A 207 11.20 -3.77 -6.65
N ALA A 208 11.70 -4.04 -7.85
CA ALA A 208 12.93 -3.48 -8.39
C ALA A 208 12.77 -1.99 -8.80
N GLY A 209 12.52 -1.14 -7.82
CA GLY A 209 12.35 0.31 -8.01
C GLY A 209 13.31 1.10 -7.12
N GLY A 210 14.44 1.55 -7.65
CA GLY A 210 15.45 2.27 -6.86
C GLY A 210 14.91 3.49 -6.14
N THR A 211 14.14 4.34 -6.82
CA THR A 211 13.50 5.52 -6.24
C THR A 211 12.45 5.14 -5.19
N ALA A 212 11.64 4.12 -5.47
CA ALA A 212 10.63 3.63 -4.54
C ALA A 212 11.28 3.09 -3.26
N LEU A 213 12.38 2.35 -3.37
CA LEU A 213 13.13 1.82 -2.22
C LEU A 213 13.68 2.93 -1.33
N VAL A 214 14.26 3.98 -1.92
CA VAL A 214 14.77 5.14 -1.15
C VAL A 214 13.65 5.85 -0.40
N VAL A 215 12.51 6.09 -1.06
CA VAL A 215 11.34 6.72 -0.43
C VAL A 215 10.79 5.85 0.70
N MET A 216 10.67 4.53 0.50
CA MET A 216 10.23 3.59 1.53
C MET A 216 11.19 3.53 2.70
N ALA A 217 12.51 3.51 2.46
CA ALA A 217 13.52 3.56 3.52
C ALA A 217 13.42 4.87 4.32
N GLY A 218 13.19 6.01 3.65
CA GLY A 218 12.91 7.28 4.30
C GLY A 218 11.65 7.24 5.18
N ALA A 219 10.58 6.63 4.71
CA ALA A 219 9.35 6.45 5.49
C ALA A 219 9.59 5.61 6.74
N VAL A 220 10.33 4.50 6.62
CA VAL A 220 10.73 3.67 7.77
C VAL A 220 11.58 4.45 8.76
N ALA A 221 12.57 5.23 8.28
CA ALA A 221 13.41 6.06 9.11
C ALA A 221 12.60 7.11 9.91
N LEU A 222 11.57 7.72 9.28
CA LEU A 222 10.67 8.63 9.97
C LEU A 222 9.84 7.90 11.06
N ILE A 223 9.31 6.70 10.78
CA ILE A 223 8.58 5.91 11.78
C ILE A 223 9.52 5.56 12.95
N LEU A 224 10.76 5.17 12.68
CA LEU A 224 11.76 4.87 13.70
C LEU A 224 12.12 6.12 14.54
N SER A 225 12.26 7.29 13.90
CA SER A 225 12.49 8.55 14.58
C SER A 225 11.37 8.88 15.57
N VAL A 226 10.11 8.64 15.20
CA VAL A 226 8.97 8.81 16.12
C VAL A 226 9.10 7.88 17.34
N THR A 227 9.58 6.65 17.16
CA THR A 227 9.77 5.72 18.29
C THR A 227 10.93 6.12 19.21
N ALA A 228 11.97 6.74 18.65
CA ALA A 228 13.13 7.19 19.41
C ALA A 228 12.82 8.38 20.33
N HIS A 229 11.82 9.20 20.00
CA HIS A 229 11.41 10.38 20.79
C HIS A 229 10.29 10.08 21.79
N ARG A 230 10.20 8.85 22.30
CA ARG A 230 9.23 8.49 23.35
C ARG A 230 9.60 9.16 24.68
N PRO A 231 8.61 9.55 25.51
CA PRO A 231 8.87 10.02 26.87
C PRO A 231 9.55 8.92 27.70
N PRO A 232 10.51 9.25 28.58
CA PRO A 232 11.28 8.28 29.36
C PRO A 232 10.45 7.32 30.24
N GLY A 233 9.18 7.66 30.52
CA GLY A 233 8.32 6.88 31.43
C GLY A 233 7.88 5.51 30.90
N ASP A 234 7.78 5.32 29.60
CA ASP A 234 7.30 4.04 29.02
C ASP A 234 8.42 3.02 28.78
N ALA A 235 9.67 3.45 28.80
CA ALA A 235 10.84 2.56 28.68
C ALA A 235 11.04 1.68 29.92
N MET A 236 10.57 2.14 31.07
CA MET A 236 10.76 1.44 32.36
C MET A 236 9.76 0.30 32.59
N ALA A 237 8.67 0.26 31.84
CA ALA A 237 7.64 -0.79 31.95
C ALA A 237 8.02 -2.11 31.23
N ILE A 238 9.13 -2.14 30.48
CA ILE A 238 9.57 -3.32 29.69
C ILE A 238 10.87 -3.91 30.27
N ALA A 239 11.53 -3.24 31.20
CA ALA A 239 12.65 -3.86 31.91
C ALA A 239 12.09 -4.96 32.84
N PRO A 240 12.53 -6.24 32.71
CA PRO A 240 12.22 -7.24 33.72
C PRO A 240 12.74 -6.70 35.05
N ALA A 241 11.92 -6.80 36.10
CA ALA A 241 12.36 -6.49 37.44
C ALA A 241 13.62 -7.33 37.71
N GLU A 242 14.79 -6.70 37.71
CA GLU A 242 15.97 -7.32 38.22
C GLU A 242 15.69 -7.60 39.69
N ASP A 243 15.64 -8.89 40.00
CA ASP A 243 15.50 -9.46 41.32
C ASP A 243 16.66 -8.92 42.17
N VAL A 244 16.40 -7.87 42.93
CA VAL A 244 17.34 -7.40 43.94
C VAL A 244 17.26 -8.41 45.05
N GLY A 245 18.00 -9.50 44.87
CA GLY A 245 18.26 -10.49 45.93
C GLY A 245 18.93 -9.80 47.09
N GLU A 246 18.21 -9.76 48.19
CA GLU A 246 18.74 -9.45 49.50
C GLU A 246 19.89 -10.44 49.85
N ALA A 247 21.04 -9.86 50.14
CA ALA A 247 22.12 -10.53 50.85
C ALA A 247 22.33 -9.83 52.18
#